data_100c55b94a80d87224fc372d6f3d8b48
#
_entry.id   100c55b94a80d87224fc372d6f3d8b48
#
_cell.length_a   1.000
_cell.length_b   1.000
_cell.length_c   1.000
_cell.angle_alpha   90.00
_cell.angle_beta   90.00
_cell.angle_gamma   90.00
#
_symmetry.space_group_name_H-M   'P 1'
#
loop_
_entity.id
_entity.type
_entity.pdbx_description
1 polymer ?
#
loop_
_entity_poly.entity_id
_entity_poly.type
_entity_poly.pdbx_seq_one_letter_code
_entity_poly.pdbx_strand_id
1 'polypeptide(L)'
;MILANLFLLSQSLAMPTASQQLKVLQVGKTPNGFNGPAYGWSSFGMSVHSPTFEMNESSIIQQCNVLSSTLGNNYPYCNLDAGWTGPTDNFGRIMYNKILNLPDLANHLHSRGLFLGVYVVPGALKADAKKTIYGTDVTIGQVCSGTEGLARCVFNYSRPEVQQWHNSVVAQFASWGVDLIKLDYVTPGSPPPPGKQSKLPANQSEAVIAYHKAIENSGRQMRLDISWQLDLSEPSFAIWNQNADSMRVDSDIINYQGSALTTWKAIQRAIDNYRNWTIAALDLPFALNIYADLSSLAVGNNEALAGVNATQQQTIMTHGIASGSNLILDSDLTQLDGSLSQSLLLNASVLQLADFTARYPMQPRNPGTGGQEAKQLQAWISGPSEDSRAVVVIANYGPDQGQGGFNTSLRGPQQVTVSWTDLGISGCWQVRNAWTDEIEGRMDTKISVLLGEGESVLLDLTYVGLSSGVGTCGFAVRAGKFMSRFLFQTPG
;
A
#
# COMPACT_ATOMS: atom_id res chain seq x y z
N MET A 1 78.74 -12.80 -15.30
CA MET A 1 78.32 -11.60 -14.55
C MET A 1 76.96 -11.21 -15.05
N ILE A 2 75.89 -11.71 -14.41
CA ILE A 2 74.50 -11.46 -14.80
C ILE A 2 73.88 -10.73 -13.59
N LEU A 3 73.56 -9.47 -13.79
CA LEU A 3 72.85 -8.65 -12.81
C LEU A 3 71.32 -8.95 -12.89
N ALA A 4 70.78 -9.49 -11.83
CA ALA A 4 69.34 -9.65 -11.68
C ALA A 4 68.74 -8.37 -11.11
N ASN A 5 67.86 -7.71 -11.85
CA ASN A 5 67.05 -6.59 -11.41
C ASN A 5 65.84 -7.13 -10.63
N LEU A 6 65.78 -6.88 -9.31
CA LEU A 6 64.57 -7.05 -8.48
C LEU A 6 63.62 -5.86 -8.74
N PHE A 7 62.52 -6.15 -9.37
CA PHE A 7 61.34 -5.21 -9.39
C PHE A 7 60.54 -5.43 -8.10
N LEU A 8 60.62 -4.49 -7.19
CA LEU A 8 59.70 -4.36 -6.05
C LEU A 8 58.36 -3.81 -6.58
N LEU A 9 57.37 -4.69 -6.72
CA LEU A 9 55.96 -4.29 -6.95
C LEU A 9 55.44 -3.74 -5.61
N SER A 10 55.31 -2.41 -5.50
CA SER A 10 54.57 -1.75 -4.46
C SER A 10 53.06 -1.96 -4.76
N GLN A 11 52.43 -2.91 -4.08
CA GLN A 11 50.98 -2.98 -4.01
C GLN A 11 50.50 -1.77 -3.21
N SER A 12 49.95 -0.77 -3.94
CA SER A 12 49.15 0.28 -3.33
C SER A 12 47.87 -0.38 -2.79
N LEU A 13 47.77 -0.49 -1.47
CA LEU A 13 46.52 -0.77 -0.78
C LEU A 13 45.57 0.39 -1.14
N ALA A 14 44.64 0.11 -2.07
CA ALA A 14 43.52 1.01 -2.32
C ALA A 14 42.74 1.15 -1.02
N MET A 15 42.69 2.36 -0.49
CA MET A 15 41.79 2.68 0.62
C MET A 15 40.35 2.32 0.19
N PRO A 16 39.54 1.73 1.08
CA PRO A 16 38.14 1.48 0.75
C PRO A 16 37.50 2.82 0.39
N THR A 17 36.98 2.88 -0.81
CA THR A 17 36.14 3.99 -1.29
C THR A 17 35.03 4.23 -0.26
N ALA A 18 34.78 5.49 0.08
CA ALA A 18 33.72 5.92 0.97
C ALA A 18 32.45 5.11 0.68
N SER A 19 31.89 4.50 1.72
CA SER A 19 30.62 3.74 1.61
C SER A 19 29.61 4.64 0.91
N GLN A 20 29.14 4.19 -0.23
CA GLN A 20 28.12 4.89 -0.99
C GLN A 20 26.93 5.06 -0.04
N GLN A 21 26.63 6.31 0.33
CA GLN A 21 25.56 6.61 1.26
C GLN A 21 24.26 6.06 0.66
N LEU A 22 23.60 5.15 1.38
CA LEU A 22 22.40 4.49 0.87
C LEU A 22 21.30 5.54 0.61
N LYS A 23 20.73 5.51 -0.61
CA LYS A 23 19.61 6.38 -0.95
C LYS A 23 18.42 6.05 -0.05
N VAL A 24 17.86 7.04 0.63
CA VAL A 24 16.67 6.90 1.47
C VAL A 24 15.44 7.21 0.63
N LEU A 25 14.47 6.30 0.64
CA LEU A 25 13.19 6.51 -0.02
C LEU A 25 12.41 7.57 0.75
N GLN A 26 11.92 8.58 0.04
CA GLN A 26 11.15 9.67 0.63
C GLN A 26 10.01 10.07 -0.31
N VAL A 27 8.79 10.16 0.23
CA VAL A 27 7.60 10.63 -0.48
C VAL A 27 7.32 12.08 -0.11
N GLY A 28 7.10 12.89 -1.13
CA GLY A 28 6.66 14.28 -1.00
C GLY A 28 5.14 14.42 -0.97
N LYS A 29 4.68 15.65 -1.14
CA LYS A 29 3.26 15.94 -1.29
C LYS A 29 2.75 15.40 -2.62
N THR A 30 1.59 14.71 -2.61
CA THR A 30 1.01 14.13 -3.82
C THR A 30 0.41 15.19 -4.75
N PRO A 31 0.17 14.87 -6.04
CA PRO A 31 -0.38 15.81 -7.02
C PRO A 31 -1.71 16.46 -6.60
N ASN A 32 -2.61 15.71 -5.98
CA ASN A 32 -3.89 16.25 -5.50
C ASN A 32 -3.81 16.82 -4.07
N GLY A 33 -2.59 16.96 -3.52
CA GLY A 33 -2.34 17.77 -2.34
C GLY A 33 -2.34 17.06 -0.99
N PHE A 34 -2.10 15.74 -0.94
CA PHE A 34 -2.06 14.97 0.30
C PHE A 34 -0.63 14.74 0.79
N ASN A 35 -0.46 14.68 2.12
CA ASN A 35 0.82 14.44 2.79
C ASN A 35 0.90 13.04 3.45
N GLY A 36 -0.07 12.17 3.21
CA GLY A 36 -0.13 10.81 3.74
C GLY A 36 -1.02 9.92 2.87
N PRO A 37 -0.92 8.59 2.99
CA PRO A 37 -1.76 7.64 2.28
C PRO A 37 -3.21 7.65 2.78
N ALA A 38 -4.12 6.95 2.10
CA ALA A 38 -5.51 6.80 2.52
C ALA A 38 -5.64 5.62 3.49
N TYR A 39 -6.37 5.83 4.59
CA TYR A 39 -6.76 4.78 5.53
C TYR A 39 -8.27 4.66 5.55
N GLY A 40 -8.78 3.43 5.50
CA GLY A 40 -10.22 3.25 5.43
C GLY A 40 -10.68 1.81 5.30
N TRP A 41 -11.83 1.65 4.70
CA TRP A 41 -12.44 0.37 4.38
C TRP A 41 -12.95 0.38 2.94
N SER A 42 -12.99 -0.79 2.32
CA SER A 42 -13.57 -1.02 0.99
C SER A 42 -14.68 -2.07 1.05
N SER A 43 -15.74 -1.85 0.29
CA SER A 43 -16.81 -2.83 0.16
C SER A 43 -16.42 -4.06 -0.66
N PHE A 44 -15.21 -4.11 -1.22
CA PHE A 44 -14.77 -5.17 -2.14
C PHE A 44 -14.78 -6.54 -1.49
N GLY A 45 -14.14 -6.70 -0.32
CA GLY A 45 -14.11 -7.95 0.41
C GLY A 45 -15.50 -8.48 0.72
N MET A 46 -16.40 -7.61 1.17
CA MET A 46 -17.78 -7.96 1.47
C MET A 46 -18.55 -8.37 0.20
N SER A 47 -18.35 -7.67 -0.90
CA SER A 47 -19.01 -7.97 -2.19
C SER A 47 -18.58 -9.33 -2.77
N VAL A 48 -17.36 -9.78 -2.47
CA VAL A 48 -16.82 -11.07 -2.94
C VAL A 48 -17.22 -12.22 -2.02
N HIS A 49 -17.18 -12.02 -0.69
CA HIS A 49 -17.23 -13.13 0.29
C HIS A 49 -18.54 -13.24 1.06
N SER A 50 -19.30 -12.15 1.22
CA SER A 50 -20.54 -12.19 1.97
C SER A 50 -21.73 -12.36 1.02
N PRO A 51 -22.41 -13.53 1.02
CA PRO A 51 -23.56 -13.75 0.14
C PRO A 51 -24.79 -12.92 0.55
N THR A 52 -24.77 -12.33 1.73
CA THR A 52 -25.86 -11.48 2.27
C THR A 52 -25.54 -9.98 2.16
N PHE A 53 -24.33 -9.64 1.73
CA PHE A 53 -23.96 -8.23 1.57
C PHE A 53 -24.56 -7.70 0.25
N GLU A 54 -25.35 -6.66 0.36
CA GLU A 54 -25.89 -5.94 -0.77
C GLU A 54 -25.26 -4.55 -0.85
N MET A 55 -24.92 -4.11 -2.05
CA MET A 55 -24.39 -2.76 -2.29
C MET A 55 -25.52 -1.72 -2.18
N ASN A 56 -26.05 -1.55 -0.97
CA ASN A 56 -27.09 -0.57 -0.64
C ASN A 56 -26.64 0.30 0.54
N GLU A 57 -27.35 1.41 0.74
CA GLU A 57 -27.00 2.41 1.75
C GLU A 57 -26.94 1.83 3.16
N SER A 58 -27.90 0.96 3.54
CA SER A 58 -27.95 0.34 4.86
C SER A 58 -26.73 -0.52 5.15
N SER A 59 -26.35 -1.40 4.22
CA SER A 59 -25.19 -2.29 4.38
C SER A 59 -23.88 -1.49 4.45
N ILE A 60 -23.75 -0.45 3.63
CA ILE A 60 -22.58 0.43 3.67
C ILE A 60 -22.50 1.19 5.00
N ILE A 61 -23.60 1.81 5.44
CA ILE A 61 -23.65 2.52 6.71
C ILE A 61 -23.34 1.59 7.88
N GLN A 62 -23.84 0.36 7.87
CA GLN A 62 -23.55 -0.63 8.91
C GLN A 62 -22.04 -0.89 9.06
N GLN A 63 -21.35 -1.08 7.95
CA GLN A 63 -19.89 -1.27 7.95
C GLN A 63 -19.17 0.03 8.34
N CYS A 64 -19.47 1.14 7.68
CA CYS A 64 -18.69 2.37 7.85
C CYS A 64 -18.93 3.09 9.17
N ASN A 65 -20.07 2.88 9.85
CA ASN A 65 -20.26 3.40 11.21
C ASN A 65 -19.24 2.84 12.20
N VAL A 66 -18.73 1.61 11.97
CA VAL A 66 -17.68 1.01 12.81
C VAL A 66 -16.36 1.79 12.72
N LEU A 67 -16.07 2.42 11.58
CA LEU A 67 -14.87 3.25 11.40
C LEU A 67 -14.84 4.42 12.41
N SER A 68 -16.00 5.06 12.65
CA SER A 68 -16.09 6.16 13.62
C SER A 68 -16.35 5.68 15.04
N SER A 69 -17.25 4.70 15.24
CA SER A 69 -17.68 4.29 16.56
C SER A 69 -16.68 3.38 17.29
N THR A 70 -15.98 2.54 16.56
CA THR A 70 -15.06 1.54 17.12
C THR A 70 -13.60 1.84 16.80
N LEU A 71 -13.30 2.28 15.56
CA LEU A 71 -11.93 2.53 15.12
C LEU A 71 -11.51 4.00 15.28
N GLY A 72 -12.37 4.86 15.83
CA GLY A 72 -12.03 6.22 16.29
C GLY A 72 -11.51 7.15 15.21
N ASN A 73 -12.02 7.02 13.97
CA ASN A 73 -11.60 7.81 12.80
C ASN A 73 -10.12 7.66 12.39
N ASN A 74 -9.42 6.62 12.87
CA ASN A 74 -8.07 6.30 12.37
C ASN A 74 -8.10 5.81 10.92
N TYR A 75 -9.28 5.40 10.43
CA TYR A 75 -9.53 4.88 9.09
C TYR A 75 -10.71 5.63 8.45
N PRO A 76 -10.55 6.92 8.08
CA PRO A 76 -11.69 7.76 7.76
C PRO A 76 -12.36 7.48 6.41
N TYR A 77 -11.75 6.74 5.48
CA TYR A 77 -12.34 6.52 4.17
C TYR A 77 -13.28 5.32 4.16
N CYS A 78 -14.52 5.53 3.70
CA CYS A 78 -15.53 4.52 3.39
C CYS A 78 -15.63 4.41 1.87
N ASN A 79 -15.06 3.35 1.28
CA ASN A 79 -14.92 3.24 -0.17
C ASN A 79 -15.91 2.22 -0.75
N LEU A 80 -16.69 2.67 -1.73
CA LEU A 80 -17.57 1.83 -2.53
C LEU A 80 -16.79 1.27 -3.72
N ASP A 81 -16.57 -0.04 -3.76
CA ASP A 81 -16.02 -0.74 -4.91
C ASP A 81 -17.11 -1.01 -5.97
N ALA A 82 -16.87 -1.84 -6.97
CA ALA A 82 -17.81 -2.14 -8.05
C ALA A 82 -19.23 -2.47 -7.54
N GLY A 83 -20.26 -2.04 -8.27
CA GLY A 83 -21.67 -2.32 -7.94
C GLY A 83 -22.50 -1.09 -7.50
N TRP A 84 -21.89 0.03 -7.20
CA TRP A 84 -22.58 1.25 -6.80
C TRP A 84 -23.23 2.01 -7.96
N THR A 85 -22.78 1.78 -9.20
CA THR A 85 -23.24 2.52 -10.39
C THR A 85 -24.57 1.99 -10.93
N GLY A 86 -25.38 2.92 -11.44
CA GLY A 86 -26.61 2.66 -12.18
C GLY A 86 -26.50 3.01 -13.67
N PRO A 87 -27.65 3.11 -14.38
CA PRO A 87 -27.67 3.64 -15.72
C PRO A 87 -27.12 5.08 -15.74
N THR A 88 -26.33 5.39 -16.76
CA THR A 88 -25.80 6.74 -16.98
C THR A 88 -26.91 7.74 -17.31
N ASP A 89 -26.65 9.01 -17.07
CA ASP A 89 -27.60 10.08 -17.41
C ASP A 89 -27.66 10.35 -18.93
N ASN A 90 -28.39 11.38 -19.33
CA ASN A 90 -28.58 11.78 -20.74
C ASN A 90 -27.27 12.21 -21.43
N PHE A 91 -26.22 12.48 -20.69
CA PHE A 91 -24.89 12.90 -21.15
C PHE A 91 -23.84 11.80 -21.03
N GLY A 92 -24.23 10.58 -20.67
CA GLY A 92 -23.34 9.46 -20.47
C GLY A 92 -22.43 9.62 -19.24
N ARG A 93 -22.80 10.47 -18.27
CA ARG A 93 -22.08 10.59 -17.00
C ARG A 93 -22.43 9.44 -16.09
N ILE A 94 -21.48 9.05 -15.24
CA ILE A 94 -21.62 7.95 -14.28
C ILE A 94 -22.65 8.36 -13.20
N MET A 95 -23.66 7.51 -12.98
CA MET A 95 -24.71 7.71 -11.99
C MET A 95 -24.67 6.58 -10.96
N TYR A 96 -25.09 6.87 -9.74
CA TYR A 96 -25.34 5.83 -8.74
C TYR A 96 -26.64 5.06 -9.03
N ASN A 97 -26.74 3.84 -8.53
CA ASN A 97 -27.93 3.01 -8.70
C ASN A 97 -29.09 3.52 -7.82
N LYS A 98 -30.29 2.97 -8.05
CA LYS A 98 -31.53 3.44 -7.38
C LYS A 98 -31.60 3.09 -5.88
N ILE A 99 -30.75 2.19 -5.39
CA ILE A 99 -30.74 1.75 -3.99
C ILE A 99 -29.65 2.46 -3.15
N LEU A 100 -28.93 3.39 -3.77
CA LEU A 100 -27.94 4.25 -3.14
C LEU A 100 -28.30 5.72 -3.42
N ASN A 101 -28.25 6.56 -2.40
CA ASN A 101 -28.26 8.01 -2.55
C ASN A 101 -26.88 8.54 -2.10
N LEU A 102 -25.95 8.72 -3.05
CA LEU A 102 -24.59 9.14 -2.74
C LEU A 102 -24.51 10.48 -2.01
N PRO A 103 -25.26 11.53 -2.36
CA PRO A 103 -25.30 12.77 -1.57
C PRO A 103 -25.70 12.55 -0.11
N ASP A 104 -26.73 11.76 0.14
CA ASP A 104 -27.19 11.48 1.52
C ASP A 104 -26.18 10.62 2.27
N LEU A 105 -25.61 9.60 1.61
CA LEU A 105 -24.53 8.78 2.16
C LEU A 105 -23.29 9.63 2.50
N ALA A 106 -22.86 10.51 1.61
CA ALA A 106 -21.72 11.41 1.85
C ALA A 106 -22.01 12.34 3.05
N ASN A 107 -23.20 12.94 3.12
CA ASN A 107 -23.59 13.76 4.27
C ASN A 107 -23.57 12.96 5.58
N HIS A 108 -24.07 11.72 5.58
CA HIS A 108 -24.03 10.83 6.72
C HIS A 108 -22.60 10.56 7.18
N LEU A 109 -21.70 10.22 6.25
CA LEU A 109 -20.30 9.94 6.52
C LEU A 109 -19.56 11.19 7.03
N HIS A 110 -19.69 12.31 6.33
CA HIS A 110 -19.06 13.58 6.71
C HIS A 110 -19.49 14.06 8.10
N SER A 111 -20.76 13.86 8.46
CA SER A 111 -21.25 14.21 9.82
C SER A 111 -20.54 13.42 10.93
N ARG A 112 -19.84 12.34 10.59
CA ARG A 112 -19.07 11.48 11.50
C ARG A 112 -17.56 11.61 11.34
N GLY A 113 -17.10 12.57 10.51
CA GLY A 113 -15.68 12.74 10.20
C GLY A 113 -15.12 11.67 9.26
N LEU A 114 -15.99 10.98 8.50
CA LEU A 114 -15.62 9.99 7.49
C LEU A 114 -15.71 10.58 6.09
N PHE A 115 -15.02 9.99 5.13
CA PHE A 115 -14.95 10.38 3.72
C PHE A 115 -15.53 9.29 2.82
N LEU A 116 -16.11 9.70 1.69
CA LEU A 116 -16.69 8.79 0.71
C LEU A 116 -15.75 8.56 -0.47
N GLY A 117 -15.39 7.30 -0.74
CA GLY A 117 -14.68 6.89 -1.96
C GLY A 117 -15.58 6.14 -2.94
N VAL A 118 -15.28 6.25 -4.23
CA VAL A 118 -15.98 5.53 -5.30
C VAL A 118 -15.03 4.89 -6.31
N TYR A 119 -15.44 3.75 -6.85
CA TYR A 119 -14.73 2.99 -7.86
C TYR A 119 -15.18 3.37 -9.26
N VAL A 120 -14.26 3.55 -10.19
CA VAL A 120 -14.52 3.77 -11.62
C VAL A 120 -13.50 3.01 -12.47
N VAL A 121 -13.80 2.89 -13.77
CA VAL A 121 -12.85 2.37 -14.77
C VAL A 121 -12.73 3.37 -15.92
N PRO A 122 -11.60 3.38 -16.68
CA PRO A 122 -11.40 4.31 -17.79
C PRO A 122 -12.50 4.21 -18.86
N GLY A 123 -12.88 5.36 -19.42
CA GLY A 123 -13.78 5.47 -20.56
C GLY A 123 -15.29 5.49 -20.22
N ALA A 124 -16.09 6.02 -21.14
CA ALA A 124 -17.54 5.99 -21.06
C ALA A 124 -18.11 4.63 -21.51
N LEU A 125 -19.36 4.32 -21.17
CA LEU A 125 -20.01 3.11 -21.68
C LEU A 125 -20.17 3.18 -23.22
N LYS A 126 -19.84 2.10 -23.91
CA LYS A 126 -20.06 1.96 -25.36
C LYS A 126 -21.54 2.20 -25.73
N ALA A 127 -22.44 1.77 -24.87
CA ALA A 127 -23.89 1.96 -25.08
C ALA A 127 -24.28 3.45 -25.15
N ASP A 128 -23.47 4.34 -24.60
CA ASP A 128 -23.71 5.79 -24.57
C ASP A 128 -23.15 6.54 -25.80
N ALA A 129 -22.65 5.84 -26.82
CA ALA A 129 -21.99 6.44 -27.97
C ALA A 129 -22.82 7.52 -28.68
N LYS A 130 -24.16 7.45 -28.59
CA LYS A 130 -25.08 8.45 -29.20
C LYS A 130 -25.39 9.63 -28.27
N LYS A 131 -25.00 9.56 -26.99
CA LYS A 131 -25.24 10.65 -26.04
C LYS A 131 -24.23 11.77 -26.27
N THR A 132 -24.69 13.01 -26.16
CA THR A 132 -23.84 14.20 -26.26
C THR A 132 -23.05 14.41 -24.97
N ILE A 133 -21.79 14.74 -25.07
CA ILE A 133 -20.96 15.11 -23.90
C ILE A 133 -21.50 16.41 -23.30
N TYR A 134 -21.67 16.44 -21.98
CA TYR A 134 -22.26 17.60 -21.29
C TYR A 134 -21.51 18.91 -21.62
N GLY A 135 -22.26 19.93 -22.03
CA GLY A 135 -21.73 21.23 -22.40
C GLY A 135 -21.07 21.29 -23.78
N THR A 136 -21.32 20.29 -24.64
CA THR A 136 -20.83 20.27 -26.05
C THR A 136 -21.94 19.79 -27.01
N ASP A 137 -21.67 19.91 -28.32
CA ASP A 137 -22.51 19.32 -29.38
C ASP A 137 -21.92 17.99 -29.90
N VAL A 138 -20.85 17.47 -29.26
CA VAL A 138 -20.11 16.29 -29.70
C VAL A 138 -20.63 15.06 -28.96
N THR A 139 -20.89 13.98 -29.69
CA THR A 139 -21.28 12.72 -29.05
C THR A 139 -20.08 11.93 -28.55
N ILE A 140 -20.30 11.09 -27.53
CA ILE A 140 -19.29 10.20 -26.99
C ILE A 140 -18.65 9.34 -28.10
N GLY A 141 -19.47 8.82 -29.04
CA GLY A 141 -18.95 8.00 -30.13
C GLY A 141 -18.02 8.74 -31.10
N GLN A 142 -18.14 10.06 -31.24
CA GLN A 142 -17.25 10.86 -32.10
C GLN A 142 -15.85 11.07 -31.52
N VAL A 143 -15.67 10.83 -30.22
CA VAL A 143 -14.39 10.95 -29.55
C VAL A 143 -13.81 9.57 -29.13
N CYS A 144 -14.44 8.47 -29.54
CA CYS A 144 -13.94 7.13 -29.35
C CYS A 144 -13.00 6.73 -30.49
N SER A 145 -11.82 6.19 -30.18
CA SER A 145 -10.88 5.56 -31.11
C SER A 145 -11.10 4.05 -31.27
N GLY A 146 -11.95 3.45 -30.44
CA GLY A 146 -12.25 2.03 -30.44
C GLY A 146 -13.15 1.63 -29.28
N THR A 147 -13.33 0.33 -29.14
CA THR A 147 -14.04 -0.26 -27.99
C THR A 147 -13.21 -1.41 -27.45
N GLU A 148 -13.30 -1.62 -26.16
CA GLU A 148 -12.47 -2.61 -25.50
C GLU A 148 -13.28 -3.43 -24.48
N GLY A 149 -12.59 -4.32 -23.78
CA GLY A 149 -13.14 -5.42 -23.07
C GLY A 149 -14.09 -5.17 -21.93
N LEU A 150 -14.11 -3.99 -21.36
CA LEU A 150 -15.07 -3.63 -20.31
C LEU A 150 -16.36 -2.99 -20.88
N ALA A 151 -16.60 -3.16 -22.17
CA ALA A 151 -17.67 -2.49 -22.91
C ALA A 151 -17.58 -0.96 -22.81
N ARG A 152 -16.35 -0.44 -22.76
CA ARG A 152 -16.05 0.99 -22.70
C ARG A 152 -15.58 1.52 -24.06
N CYS A 153 -15.79 2.79 -24.26
CA CYS A 153 -15.17 3.57 -25.31
C CYS A 153 -13.70 3.82 -24.94
N VAL A 154 -12.78 3.49 -25.83
CA VAL A 154 -11.40 3.95 -25.75
C VAL A 154 -11.37 5.38 -26.23
N PHE A 155 -11.18 6.33 -25.35
CA PHE A 155 -11.20 7.74 -25.69
C PHE A 155 -9.97 8.15 -26.52
N ASN A 156 -10.19 9.05 -27.47
CA ASN A 156 -9.13 9.79 -28.14
C ASN A 156 -8.81 11.07 -27.34
N TYR A 157 -7.82 10.98 -26.46
CA TYR A 157 -7.45 12.06 -25.53
C TYR A 157 -6.88 13.33 -26.22
N SER A 158 -6.59 13.29 -27.53
CA SER A 158 -6.27 14.50 -28.29
C SER A 158 -7.48 15.42 -28.50
N ARG A 159 -8.68 14.93 -28.24
CA ARG A 159 -9.95 15.67 -28.38
C ARG A 159 -10.28 16.39 -27.07
N PRO A 160 -10.44 17.71 -27.07
CA PRO A 160 -10.73 18.49 -25.85
C PRO A 160 -12.06 18.09 -25.19
N GLU A 161 -13.02 17.55 -25.96
CA GLU A 161 -14.30 17.10 -25.45
C GLU A 161 -14.16 15.88 -24.53
N VAL A 162 -13.07 15.10 -24.67
CA VAL A 162 -12.76 14.00 -23.74
C VAL A 162 -12.45 14.56 -22.36
N GLN A 163 -11.65 15.62 -22.25
CA GLN A 163 -11.42 16.30 -20.98
C GLN A 163 -12.73 16.89 -20.44
N GLN A 164 -13.58 17.45 -21.29
CA GLN A 164 -14.88 17.98 -20.87
C GLN A 164 -15.78 16.88 -20.28
N TRP A 165 -15.76 15.67 -20.85
CA TRP A 165 -16.47 14.53 -20.27
C TRP A 165 -15.97 14.22 -18.84
N HIS A 166 -14.65 14.10 -18.64
CA HIS A 166 -14.06 13.86 -17.32
C HIS A 166 -14.40 14.98 -16.35
N ASN A 167 -14.28 16.25 -16.77
CA ASN A 167 -14.66 17.41 -15.95
C ASN A 167 -16.11 17.32 -15.49
N SER A 168 -17.02 16.94 -16.38
CA SER A 168 -18.46 16.83 -16.05
C SER A 168 -18.77 15.68 -15.10
N VAL A 169 -18.05 14.54 -15.21
CA VAL A 169 -18.18 13.39 -14.30
C VAL A 169 -17.63 13.75 -12.92
N VAL A 170 -16.43 14.32 -12.85
CA VAL A 170 -15.80 14.65 -11.56
C VAL A 170 -16.49 15.83 -10.87
N ALA A 171 -16.99 16.82 -11.62
CA ALA A 171 -17.84 17.87 -11.05
C ALA A 171 -19.12 17.31 -10.40
N GLN A 172 -19.70 16.26 -11.01
CA GLN A 172 -20.83 15.55 -10.42
C GLN A 172 -20.43 14.81 -9.14
N PHE A 173 -19.29 14.12 -9.13
CA PHE A 173 -18.76 13.49 -7.92
C PHE A 173 -18.49 14.52 -6.81
N ALA A 174 -17.92 15.67 -7.17
CA ALA A 174 -17.71 16.78 -6.23
C ALA A 174 -19.04 17.27 -5.64
N SER A 175 -20.09 17.40 -6.45
CA SER A 175 -21.42 17.81 -6.00
C SER A 175 -22.10 16.78 -5.08
N TRP A 176 -21.73 15.52 -5.16
CA TRP A 176 -22.21 14.45 -4.30
C TRP A 176 -21.38 14.29 -3.01
N GLY A 177 -20.27 15.01 -2.88
CA GLY A 177 -19.42 14.90 -1.72
C GLY A 177 -18.40 13.76 -1.77
N VAL A 178 -18.03 13.26 -2.95
CA VAL A 178 -16.98 12.24 -3.10
C VAL A 178 -15.61 12.83 -2.74
N ASP A 179 -14.79 12.05 -2.03
CA ASP A 179 -13.47 12.43 -1.51
C ASP A 179 -12.33 11.58 -2.05
N LEU A 180 -12.63 10.42 -2.65
CA LEU A 180 -11.66 9.52 -3.26
C LEU A 180 -12.25 8.86 -4.52
N ILE A 181 -11.44 8.78 -5.57
CA ILE A 181 -11.72 8.04 -6.80
C ILE A 181 -10.71 6.91 -6.91
N LYS A 182 -11.17 5.65 -6.90
CA LYS A 182 -10.37 4.49 -7.29
C LYS A 182 -10.57 4.26 -8.77
N LEU A 183 -9.57 4.53 -9.58
CA LEU A 183 -9.56 4.30 -11.03
C LEU A 183 -8.87 2.98 -11.33
N ASP A 184 -9.67 1.97 -11.65
CA ASP A 184 -9.23 0.59 -11.83
C ASP A 184 -9.02 0.21 -13.29
N TYR A 185 -8.33 -0.92 -13.55
CA TYR A 185 -7.97 -1.41 -14.88
C TYR A 185 -7.15 -0.43 -15.72
N VAL A 186 -6.32 0.37 -15.07
CA VAL A 186 -5.39 1.29 -15.76
C VAL A 186 -4.27 0.51 -16.44
N THR A 187 -3.96 0.86 -17.67
CA THR A 187 -2.83 0.29 -18.45
C THR A 187 -1.82 1.38 -18.82
N PRO A 188 -0.54 1.02 -18.99
CA PRO A 188 0.04 -0.32 -18.98
C PRO A 188 0.13 -0.93 -17.57
N GLY A 189 0.06 -2.25 -17.53
CA GLY A 189 0.26 -3.06 -16.32
C GLY A 189 -0.94 -3.92 -15.94
N SER A 190 -2.15 -3.34 -15.86
CA SER A 190 -3.35 -4.09 -15.52
C SER A 190 -3.65 -5.23 -16.51
N PRO A 191 -3.81 -6.47 -16.01
CA PRO A 191 -4.24 -7.57 -16.86
C PRO A 191 -5.72 -7.45 -17.26
N PRO A 192 -6.17 -8.14 -18.31
CA PRO A 192 -7.58 -8.15 -18.68
C PRO A 192 -8.43 -8.80 -17.59
N PRO A 193 -9.72 -8.41 -17.48
CA PRO A 193 -10.62 -8.99 -16.50
C PRO A 193 -10.71 -10.51 -16.61
N PRO A 194 -10.76 -11.25 -15.48
CA PRO A 194 -10.87 -12.71 -15.50
C PRO A 194 -12.08 -13.20 -16.30
N GLY A 195 -11.90 -14.27 -17.09
CA GLY A 195 -12.99 -14.93 -17.83
C GLY A 195 -13.53 -14.19 -19.05
N LYS A 196 -13.01 -13.02 -19.39
CA LYS A 196 -13.38 -12.28 -20.61
C LYS A 196 -12.24 -12.36 -21.64
N GLN A 197 -12.57 -12.74 -22.88
CA GLN A 197 -11.61 -12.72 -24.01
C GLN A 197 -11.23 -11.29 -24.46
N SER A 198 -11.71 -10.33 -23.78
CA SER A 198 -11.62 -8.93 -24.12
C SER A 198 -10.33 -8.31 -23.61
N LYS A 199 -9.53 -7.78 -24.50
CA LYS A 199 -8.27 -7.10 -24.20
C LYS A 199 -8.55 -5.67 -23.71
N LEU A 200 -7.82 -5.24 -22.70
CA LEU A 200 -7.71 -3.82 -22.38
C LEU A 200 -6.88 -3.12 -23.48
N PRO A 201 -7.07 -1.81 -23.71
CA PRO A 201 -6.15 -1.01 -24.51
C PRO A 201 -4.72 -1.15 -23.97
N ALA A 202 -3.74 -1.12 -24.85
CA ALA A 202 -2.35 -1.27 -24.41
C ALA A 202 -1.89 -0.13 -23.49
N ASN A 203 -2.45 1.05 -23.66
CA ASN A 203 -2.13 2.22 -22.86
C ASN A 203 -3.38 3.11 -22.65
N GLN A 204 -3.74 3.34 -21.39
CA GLN A 204 -4.80 4.23 -20.93
C GLN A 204 -4.29 5.23 -19.89
N SER A 205 -2.98 5.48 -19.85
CA SER A 205 -2.37 6.42 -18.90
C SER A 205 -2.94 7.84 -19.00
N GLU A 206 -3.40 8.24 -20.18
CA GLU A 206 -4.09 9.51 -20.40
C GLU A 206 -5.38 9.63 -19.57
N ALA A 207 -6.02 8.52 -19.19
CA ALA A 207 -7.17 8.55 -18.29
C ALA A 207 -6.79 9.08 -16.91
N VAL A 208 -5.62 8.70 -16.39
CA VAL A 208 -5.11 9.19 -15.10
C VAL A 208 -4.89 10.69 -15.16
N ILE A 209 -4.26 11.19 -16.23
CA ILE A 209 -4.06 12.62 -16.47
C ILE A 209 -5.40 13.37 -16.54
N ALA A 210 -6.37 12.79 -17.25
CA ALA A 210 -7.69 13.43 -17.43
C ALA A 210 -8.48 13.49 -16.11
N TYR A 211 -8.43 12.43 -15.28
CA TYR A 211 -9.06 12.45 -13.96
C TYR A 211 -8.37 13.43 -13.00
N HIS A 212 -7.05 13.48 -12.97
CA HIS A 212 -6.31 14.48 -12.17
C HIS A 212 -6.71 15.91 -12.52
N LYS A 213 -6.68 16.27 -13.82
CA LYS A 213 -7.12 17.59 -14.29
C LYS A 213 -8.59 17.88 -13.97
N ALA A 214 -9.45 16.86 -14.03
CA ALA A 214 -10.86 17.02 -13.68
C ALA A 214 -11.05 17.24 -12.17
N ILE A 215 -10.22 16.62 -11.31
CA ILE A 215 -10.19 16.87 -9.87
C ILE A 215 -9.79 18.33 -9.62
N GLU A 216 -8.69 18.80 -10.22
CA GLU A 216 -8.29 20.21 -10.12
C GLU A 216 -9.39 21.16 -10.54
N ASN A 217 -10.01 20.91 -11.71
CA ASN A 217 -11.07 21.74 -12.26
C ASN A 217 -12.38 21.73 -11.42
N SER A 218 -12.61 20.70 -10.62
CA SER A 218 -13.77 20.59 -9.75
C SER A 218 -13.73 21.53 -8.56
N GLY A 219 -12.55 21.98 -8.17
CA GLY A 219 -12.29 22.80 -6.97
C GLY A 219 -12.48 22.05 -5.65
N ARG A 220 -12.82 20.74 -5.68
CA ARG A 220 -12.88 19.87 -4.49
C ARG A 220 -11.63 19.02 -4.40
N GLN A 221 -11.01 18.98 -3.23
CA GLN A 221 -9.90 18.07 -3.00
C GLN A 221 -10.43 16.63 -2.97
N MET A 222 -9.94 15.80 -3.88
CA MET A 222 -10.25 14.37 -3.95
C MET A 222 -8.96 13.59 -4.18
N ARG A 223 -8.85 12.40 -3.58
CA ARG A 223 -7.75 11.47 -3.89
C ARG A 223 -8.01 10.77 -5.20
N LEU A 224 -6.94 10.47 -5.92
CA LEU A 224 -6.95 9.57 -7.07
C LEU A 224 -6.06 8.37 -6.75
N ASP A 225 -6.67 7.23 -6.51
CA ASP A 225 -6.01 5.93 -6.34
C ASP A 225 -6.13 5.13 -7.63
N ILE A 226 -5.00 4.69 -8.20
CA ILE A 226 -4.99 3.98 -9.47
C ILE A 226 -4.62 2.52 -9.30
N SER A 227 -5.33 1.62 -10.00
CA SER A 227 -5.13 0.18 -9.89
C SER A 227 -5.31 -0.50 -11.27
N TRP A 228 -4.93 -1.76 -11.46
CA TRP A 228 -4.26 -2.67 -10.53
C TRP A 228 -2.99 -3.22 -11.18
N GLN A 229 -1.93 -3.57 -10.43
CA GLN A 229 -0.65 -4.10 -10.91
C GLN A 229 0.01 -3.24 -12.00
N LEU A 230 0.21 -1.95 -11.67
CA LEU A 230 0.67 -0.96 -12.64
C LEU A 230 2.10 -1.18 -13.11
N ASP A 231 2.38 -0.77 -14.35
CA ASP A 231 3.72 -0.81 -14.92
C ASP A 231 4.68 0.13 -14.16
N LEU A 232 5.85 -0.41 -13.79
CA LEU A 232 6.88 0.29 -13.02
C LEU A 232 8.01 0.86 -13.90
N SER A 233 7.90 0.79 -15.22
CA SER A 233 8.87 1.44 -16.13
C SER A 233 8.87 2.96 -15.91
N GLU A 234 10.03 3.59 -16.05
CA GLU A 234 10.20 5.04 -15.80
C GLU A 234 9.14 5.91 -16.51
N PRO A 235 8.83 5.72 -17.81
CA PRO A 235 7.83 6.56 -18.49
C PRO A 235 6.44 6.44 -17.89
N SER A 236 6.03 5.22 -17.51
CA SER A 236 4.73 4.97 -16.90
C SER A 236 4.70 5.50 -15.46
N PHE A 237 5.74 5.21 -14.69
CA PHE A 237 5.85 5.66 -13.30
C PHE A 237 5.86 7.19 -13.21
N ALA A 238 6.49 7.90 -14.15
CA ALA A 238 6.45 9.36 -14.21
C ALA A 238 5.03 9.91 -14.34
N ILE A 239 4.19 9.27 -15.17
CA ILE A 239 2.79 9.67 -15.34
C ILE A 239 2.02 9.42 -14.02
N TRP A 240 2.18 8.24 -13.41
CA TRP A 240 1.54 7.92 -12.15
C TRP A 240 1.91 8.91 -11.05
N ASN A 241 3.20 9.15 -10.87
CA ASN A 241 3.78 10.06 -9.87
C ASN A 241 3.34 11.52 -10.01
N GLN A 242 2.99 11.95 -11.22
CA GLN A 242 2.59 13.33 -11.50
C GLN A 242 1.08 13.55 -11.46
N ASN A 243 0.28 12.48 -11.43
CA ASN A 243 -1.17 12.62 -11.63
C ASN A 243 -2.02 11.82 -10.63
N ALA A 244 -1.43 10.93 -9.82
CA ALA A 244 -2.17 10.12 -8.86
C ALA A 244 -1.59 10.24 -7.44
N ASP A 245 -2.40 9.93 -6.42
CA ASP A 245 -1.98 10.00 -5.02
C ASP A 245 -1.46 8.67 -4.50
N SER A 246 -1.98 7.56 -5.05
CA SER A 246 -1.53 6.22 -4.76
C SER A 246 -1.65 5.31 -5.97
N MET A 247 -0.82 4.27 -6.00
CA MET A 247 -0.79 3.28 -7.08
C MET A 247 -0.71 1.87 -6.54
N ARG A 248 -1.55 0.98 -7.06
CA ARG A 248 -1.51 -0.43 -6.72
C ARG A 248 -0.23 -1.08 -7.26
N VAL A 249 0.51 -1.72 -6.37
CA VAL A 249 1.80 -2.37 -6.71
C VAL A 249 1.66 -3.84 -7.07
N ASP A 250 0.51 -4.46 -6.79
CA ASP A 250 0.23 -5.87 -7.01
C ASP A 250 -1.21 -6.09 -7.50
N SER A 251 -1.51 -7.29 -7.95
CA SER A 251 -2.88 -7.75 -8.14
C SER A 251 -3.59 -7.90 -6.79
N ASP A 252 -4.92 -8.10 -6.83
CA ASP A 252 -5.71 -8.25 -5.62
C ASP A 252 -5.19 -9.38 -4.75
N ILE A 253 -5.10 -9.12 -3.45
CA ILE A 253 -4.74 -10.14 -2.44
C ILE A 253 -5.96 -10.86 -1.90
N ILE A 254 -7.16 -10.50 -2.38
CA ILE A 254 -8.39 -11.16 -2.01
C ILE A 254 -8.41 -12.61 -2.52
N ASN A 255 -8.99 -13.50 -1.74
CA ASN A 255 -9.15 -14.90 -2.12
C ASN A 255 -10.45 -15.10 -2.89
N TYR A 256 -10.40 -15.22 -4.20
CA TYR A 256 -11.59 -15.50 -5.03
C TYR A 256 -12.10 -16.94 -4.92
N GLN A 257 -11.42 -17.80 -4.16
CA GLN A 257 -11.74 -19.21 -4.00
C GLN A 257 -11.94 -19.55 -2.52
N GLY A 258 -13.16 -19.75 -2.10
CA GLY A 258 -13.47 -20.09 -0.71
C GLY A 258 -14.07 -18.93 0.08
N SER A 259 -14.24 -19.15 1.39
CA SER A 259 -14.94 -18.22 2.29
C SER A 259 -14.03 -17.21 3.01
N ALA A 260 -12.73 -17.44 2.99
CA ALA A 260 -11.77 -16.57 3.66
C ALA A 260 -11.35 -15.38 2.77
N LEU A 261 -11.18 -14.22 3.38
CA LEU A 261 -10.90 -12.96 2.68
C LEU A 261 -9.57 -12.96 1.93
N THR A 262 -8.51 -13.54 2.51
CA THR A 262 -7.18 -13.59 1.85
C THR A 262 -6.47 -14.93 2.09
N THR A 263 -5.27 -15.07 1.58
CA THR A 263 -4.37 -16.20 1.84
C THR A 263 -2.95 -15.70 2.08
N TRP A 264 -2.18 -16.40 2.91
CA TRP A 264 -0.78 -16.05 3.15
C TRP A 264 0.07 -16.03 1.87
N LYS A 265 -0.25 -16.91 0.93
CA LYS A 265 0.34 -16.95 -0.41
C LYS A 265 0.19 -15.64 -1.18
N ALA A 266 -1.01 -15.03 -1.14
CA ALA A 266 -1.27 -13.74 -1.79
C ALA A 266 -0.51 -12.61 -1.08
N ILE A 267 -0.41 -12.66 0.24
CA ILE A 267 0.36 -11.70 1.04
C ILE A 267 1.85 -11.76 0.71
N GLN A 268 2.43 -12.97 0.63
CA GLN A 268 3.84 -13.14 0.22
C GLN A 268 4.11 -12.52 -1.17
N ARG A 269 3.17 -12.69 -2.12
CA ARG A 269 3.27 -12.07 -3.46
C ARG A 269 3.25 -10.54 -3.37
N ALA A 270 2.32 -9.97 -2.60
CA ALA A 270 2.23 -8.52 -2.42
C ALA A 270 3.50 -7.93 -1.81
N ILE A 271 4.10 -8.62 -0.84
CA ILE A 271 5.38 -8.22 -0.23
C ILE A 271 6.50 -8.23 -1.28
N ASP A 272 6.57 -9.25 -2.16
CA ASP A 272 7.60 -9.30 -3.21
C ASP A 272 7.39 -8.21 -4.26
N ASN A 273 6.15 -7.93 -4.65
CA ASN A 273 5.83 -6.83 -5.57
C ASN A 273 6.09 -5.45 -4.95
N TYR A 274 5.85 -5.26 -3.65
CA TYR A 274 6.26 -4.04 -2.96
C TYR A 274 7.79 -3.86 -2.99
N ARG A 275 8.57 -4.95 -2.85
CA ARG A 275 10.03 -4.92 -3.00
C ARG A 275 10.43 -4.41 -4.39
N ASN A 276 9.78 -4.92 -5.45
CA ASN A 276 10.01 -4.48 -6.82
C ASN A 276 9.65 -3.00 -7.03
N TRP A 277 8.51 -2.55 -6.46
CA TRP A 277 8.12 -1.14 -6.48
C TRP A 277 9.16 -0.25 -5.79
N THR A 278 9.66 -0.66 -4.62
CA THR A 278 10.67 0.10 -3.87
C THR A 278 11.96 0.26 -4.68
N ILE A 279 12.42 -0.80 -5.36
CA ILE A 279 13.61 -0.76 -6.20
C ILE A 279 13.38 0.22 -7.36
N ALA A 280 12.26 0.11 -8.06
CA ALA A 280 11.91 1.04 -9.13
C ALA A 280 11.83 2.49 -8.65
N ALA A 281 11.20 2.74 -7.49
CA ALA A 281 11.10 4.07 -6.89
C ALA A 281 12.46 4.67 -6.50
N LEU A 282 13.40 3.84 -6.04
CA LEU A 282 14.77 4.26 -5.74
C LEU A 282 15.56 4.64 -6.99
N ASP A 283 15.26 4.04 -8.14
CA ASP A 283 15.95 4.29 -9.42
C ASP A 283 15.39 5.51 -10.16
N LEU A 284 14.26 6.09 -9.73
CA LEU A 284 13.67 7.25 -10.39
C LEU A 284 14.60 8.47 -10.36
N PRO A 285 14.70 9.22 -11.49
CA PRO A 285 15.49 10.45 -11.56
C PRO A 285 14.78 11.67 -10.98
N PHE A 286 13.57 11.53 -10.46
CA PHE A 286 12.73 12.60 -9.91
C PHE A 286 12.22 12.27 -8.51
N ALA A 287 11.68 13.28 -7.82
CA ALA A 287 11.11 13.11 -6.49
C ALA A 287 9.85 12.23 -6.53
N LEU A 288 9.72 11.35 -5.55
CA LEU A 288 8.55 10.48 -5.39
C LEU A 288 7.42 11.25 -4.69
N ASN A 289 6.27 11.34 -5.33
CA ASN A 289 5.07 12.06 -4.85
C ASN A 289 3.81 11.18 -4.90
N ILE A 290 3.97 9.87 -4.87
CA ILE A 290 2.89 8.90 -4.93
C ILE A 290 3.12 7.80 -3.89
N TYR A 291 2.06 7.36 -3.23
CA TYR A 291 2.10 6.26 -2.27
C TYR A 291 1.92 4.91 -2.95
N ALA A 292 2.54 3.88 -2.39
CA ALA A 292 2.19 2.52 -2.75
C ALA A 292 0.78 2.17 -2.24
N ASP A 293 0.08 1.28 -2.95
CA ASP A 293 -1.12 0.61 -2.47
C ASP A 293 -0.89 -0.91 -2.52
N LEU A 294 -0.92 -1.55 -1.35
CA LEU A 294 -0.69 -2.99 -1.19
C LEU A 294 -1.98 -3.82 -1.36
N SER A 295 -3.05 -3.24 -1.88
CA SER A 295 -4.40 -3.81 -1.90
C SER A 295 -5.13 -3.69 -0.56
N SER A 296 -6.39 -4.07 -0.54
CA SER A 296 -7.20 -4.01 0.67
C SER A 296 -6.85 -5.17 1.62
N LEU A 297 -6.75 -4.88 2.90
CA LEU A 297 -6.17 -5.75 3.92
C LEU A 297 -7.24 -6.49 4.74
N ALA A 298 -7.08 -7.80 4.92
CA ALA A 298 -7.91 -8.62 5.80
C ALA A 298 -7.30 -8.68 7.21
N VAL A 299 -7.61 -7.69 8.05
CA VAL A 299 -7.08 -7.56 9.42
C VAL A 299 -8.21 -7.24 10.40
N GLY A 300 -8.18 -7.88 11.57
CA GLY A 300 -9.12 -7.65 12.67
C GLY A 300 -10.28 -8.65 12.75
N ASN A 301 -10.48 -9.48 11.76
CA ASN A 301 -11.40 -10.63 11.84
C ASN A 301 -10.70 -11.88 12.38
N ASN A 302 -11.48 -12.85 12.88
CA ASN A 302 -10.91 -14.15 13.27
C ASN A 302 -10.25 -14.86 12.08
N GLU A 303 -9.40 -15.86 12.36
CA GLU A 303 -8.62 -16.58 11.35
C GLU A 303 -9.49 -17.23 10.26
N ALA A 304 -10.64 -17.76 10.62
CA ALA A 304 -11.51 -18.44 9.66
C ALA A 304 -12.06 -17.49 8.59
N LEU A 305 -12.38 -16.25 8.97
CA LEU A 305 -12.84 -15.22 8.04
C LEU A 305 -11.66 -14.52 7.35
N ALA A 306 -10.63 -14.15 8.08
CA ALA A 306 -9.45 -13.49 7.50
C ALA A 306 -8.69 -14.40 6.52
N GLY A 307 -8.56 -15.71 6.81
CA GLY A 307 -7.77 -16.68 6.04
C GLY A 307 -6.31 -16.75 6.42
N VAL A 308 -5.92 -15.95 7.42
CA VAL A 308 -4.57 -15.86 7.99
C VAL A 308 -4.68 -15.73 9.50
N ASN A 309 -3.73 -16.31 10.24
CA ASN A 309 -3.73 -16.29 11.70
C ASN A 309 -3.36 -14.91 12.27
N ALA A 310 -3.51 -14.73 13.59
CA ALA A 310 -3.25 -13.47 14.27
C ALA A 310 -1.84 -12.92 14.03
N THR A 311 -0.82 -13.77 14.06
CA THR A 311 0.58 -13.40 13.81
C THR A 311 0.79 -12.88 12.38
N GLN A 312 0.18 -13.57 11.41
CA GLN A 312 0.20 -13.14 10.00
C GLN A 312 -0.57 -11.82 9.80
N GLN A 313 -1.71 -11.64 10.48
CA GLN A 313 -2.43 -10.36 10.45
C GLN A 313 -1.59 -9.22 11.03
N GLN A 314 -0.85 -9.47 12.11
CA GLN A 314 0.10 -8.49 12.65
C GLN A 314 1.19 -8.14 11.62
N THR A 315 1.72 -9.13 10.89
CA THR A 315 2.71 -8.88 9.83
C THR A 315 2.12 -8.09 8.66
N ILE A 316 0.86 -8.36 8.27
CA ILE A 316 0.15 -7.55 7.27
C ILE A 316 0.07 -6.09 7.73
N MET A 317 -0.34 -5.86 8.97
CA MET A 317 -0.45 -4.51 9.53
C MET A 317 0.92 -3.83 9.67
N THR A 318 1.95 -4.57 10.10
CA THR A 318 3.34 -4.10 10.13
C THR A 318 3.79 -3.58 8.76
N HIS A 319 3.50 -4.35 7.69
CA HIS A 319 3.85 -3.94 6.32
C HIS A 319 3.03 -2.76 5.85
N GLY A 320 1.73 -2.73 6.12
CA GLY A 320 0.87 -1.61 5.78
C GLY A 320 1.38 -0.29 6.37
N ILE A 321 1.71 -0.27 7.66
CA ILE A 321 2.27 0.91 8.34
C ILE A 321 3.67 1.25 7.82
N ALA A 322 4.60 0.28 7.84
CA ALA A 322 6.01 0.57 7.53
C ALA A 322 6.27 0.91 6.06
N SER A 323 5.44 0.41 5.14
CA SER A 323 5.51 0.76 3.72
C SER A 323 4.98 2.18 3.42
N GLY A 324 4.33 2.84 4.37
CA GLY A 324 3.63 4.10 4.10
C GLY A 324 2.55 3.96 3.03
N SER A 325 1.94 2.77 2.90
CA SER A 325 0.93 2.50 1.88
C SER A 325 -0.47 2.87 2.34
N ASN A 326 -1.41 2.85 1.40
CA ASN A 326 -2.82 2.86 1.75
C ASN A 326 -3.14 1.71 2.72
N LEU A 327 -3.91 1.99 3.77
CA LEU A 327 -4.45 1.02 4.71
C LEU A 327 -5.96 0.91 4.52
N ILE A 328 -6.37 0.24 3.48
CA ILE A 328 -7.78 0.00 3.18
C ILE A 328 -8.14 -1.42 3.63
N LEU A 329 -9.06 -1.54 4.58
CA LEU A 329 -9.51 -2.82 5.10
C LEU A 329 -10.59 -3.43 4.18
N ASP A 330 -10.49 -4.72 3.92
CA ASP A 330 -11.55 -5.54 3.28
C ASP A 330 -12.31 -6.40 4.31
N SER A 331 -11.98 -6.23 5.58
CA SER A 331 -12.57 -6.95 6.71
C SER A 331 -14.07 -6.72 6.80
N ASP A 332 -14.81 -7.70 7.32
CA ASP A 332 -16.16 -7.46 7.82
C ASP A 332 -16.07 -6.71 9.14
N LEU A 333 -16.30 -5.41 9.08
CA LEU A 333 -16.16 -4.53 10.25
C LEU A 333 -17.23 -4.83 11.32
N THR A 334 -18.35 -5.46 10.96
CA THR A 334 -19.39 -5.86 11.91
C THR A 334 -19.04 -7.15 12.66
N GLN A 335 -18.00 -7.87 12.22
CA GLN A 335 -17.51 -9.12 12.79
C GLN A 335 -16.05 -9.01 13.26
N LEU A 336 -15.61 -7.83 13.65
CA LEU A 336 -14.27 -7.66 14.20
C LEU A 336 -14.11 -8.49 15.50
N ASP A 337 -13.01 -9.21 15.63
CA ASP A 337 -12.58 -9.79 16.90
C ASP A 337 -12.12 -8.65 17.82
N GLY A 338 -12.80 -8.49 18.96
CA GLY A 338 -12.59 -7.34 19.83
C GLY A 338 -11.15 -7.22 20.36
N SER A 339 -10.52 -8.33 20.74
CA SER A 339 -9.15 -8.32 21.25
C SER A 339 -8.13 -8.13 20.12
N LEU A 340 -8.33 -8.79 19.00
CA LEU A 340 -7.44 -8.72 17.86
C LEU A 340 -7.49 -7.34 17.18
N SER A 341 -8.69 -6.81 16.97
CA SER A 341 -8.85 -5.49 16.37
C SER A 341 -8.28 -4.39 17.28
N GLN A 342 -8.49 -4.49 18.61
CA GLN A 342 -7.89 -3.56 19.56
C GLN A 342 -6.35 -3.58 19.49
N SER A 343 -5.75 -4.76 19.41
CA SER A 343 -4.29 -4.92 19.38
C SER A 343 -3.67 -4.53 18.05
N LEU A 344 -4.36 -4.74 16.93
CA LEU A 344 -3.81 -4.50 15.58
C LEU A 344 -4.25 -3.17 14.97
N LEU A 345 -5.54 -2.81 15.07
CA LEU A 345 -6.08 -1.63 14.37
C LEU A 345 -6.07 -0.37 15.24
N LEU A 346 -5.99 -0.50 16.57
CA LEU A 346 -6.04 0.62 17.53
C LEU A 346 -4.77 0.75 18.36
N ASN A 347 -3.70 0.02 18.03
CA ASN A 347 -2.43 0.14 18.73
C ASN A 347 -1.82 1.54 18.52
N ALA A 348 -1.86 2.37 19.54
CA ALA A 348 -1.42 3.76 19.46
C ALA A 348 0.07 3.90 19.10
N SER A 349 0.94 3.04 19.66
CA SER A 349 2.38 3.07 19.39
C SER A 349 2.70 2.73 17.94
N VAL A 350 1.93 1.83 17.32
CA VAL A 350 2.05 1.49 15.89
C VAL A 350 1.50 2.60 15.01
N LEU A 351 0.29 3.11 15.32
CA LEU A 351 -0.33 4.18 14.52
C LEU A 351 0.48 5.49 14.55
N GLN A 352 1.19 5.78 15.65
CA GLN A 352 2.10 6.95 15.71
C GLN A 352 3.28 6.89 14.75
N LEU A 353 3.59 5.73 14.17
CA LEU A 353 4.64 5.59 13.16
C LEU A 353 4.15 6.00 11.77
N ALA A 354 2.84 6.07 11.55
CA ALA A 354 2.24 6.26 10.23
C ALA A 354 2.71 7.52 9.50
N ASP A 355 2.78 8.66 10.19
CA ASP A 355 3.26 9.92 9.59
C ASP A 355 4.74 9.84 9.19
N PHE A 356 5.55 9.18 10.01
CA PHE A 356 6.97 8.99 9.72
C PHE A 356 7.16 8.07 8.51
N THR A 357 6.48 6.93 8.49
CA THR A 357 6.63 5.94 7.42
C THR A 357 5.93 6.39 6.12
N ALA A 358 4.89 7.21 6.20
CA ALA A 358 4.33 7.88 5.02
C ALA A 358 5.38 8.75 4.32
N ARG A 359 6.18 9.50 5.08
CA ARG A 359 7.27 10.30 4.53
C ARG A 359 8.47 9.46 4.11
N TYR A 360 8.80 8.41 4.86
CA TYR A 360 9.94 7.52 4.64
C TYR A 360 9.47 6.07 4.51
N PRO A 361 8.87 5.65 3.38
CA PRO A 361 8.46 4.27 3.19
C PRO A 361 9.61 3.30 3.36
N MET A 362 9.34 2.14 3.95
CA MET A 362 10.38 1.15 4.18
C MET A 362 10.95 0.63 2.86
N GLN A 363 12.25 0.39 2.87
CA GLN A 363 12.99 -0.19 1.76
C GLN A 363 13.75 -1.44 2.20
N PRO A 364 13.89 -2.46 1.32
CA PRO A 364 14.46 -3.73 1.73
C PRO A 364 15.95 -3.60 2.04
N ARG A 365 16.39 -4.35 3.02
CA ARG A 365 17.80 -4.56 3.37
C ARG A 365 18.09 -6.05 3.48
N ASN A 366 19.30 -6.41 3.16
CA ASN A 366 19.71 -7.81 3.20
C ASN A 366 20.27 -8.13 4.59
N PRO A 367 19.63 -8.99 5.38
CA PRO A 367 20.10 -9.34 6.73
C PRO A 367 21.17 -10.41 6.65
N GLY A 368 22.31 -10.19 6.08
CA GLY A 368 23.49 -11.09 6.16
C GLY A 368 23.28 -12.57 5.79
N THR A 369 22.04 -13.01 5.52
CA THR A 369 21.72 -14.38 5.12
C THR A 369 22.03 -14.63 3.65
N GLY A 370 21.98 -13.58 2.82
CA GLY A 370 22.26 -13.62 1.39
C GLY A 370 21.28 -14.45 0.57
N GLY A 371 21.43 -14.41 -0.74
CA GLY A 371 20.70 -15.26 -1.68
C GLY A 371 19.18 -15.19 -1.57
N GLN A 372 18.52 -16.31 -1.82
CA GLN A 372 17.05 -16.40 -1.78
C GLN A 372 16.50 -16.37 -0.36
N GLU A 373 17.24 -16.85 0.63
CA GLU A 373 16.85 -16.80 2.04
C GLU A 373 16.63 -15.37 2.52
N ALA A 374 17.35 -14.39 1.96
CA ALA A 374 17.15 -12.97 2.26
C ALA A 374 15.78 -12.42 1.89
N LYS A 375 15.05 -13.09 1.02
CA LYS A 375 13.65 -12.75 0.70
C LYS A 375 12.67 -13.33 1.71
N GLN A 376 12.97 -14.48 2.28
CA GLN A 376 12.17 -15.10 3.35
C GLN A 376 12.47 -14.44 4.70
N LEU A 377 13.75 -14.25 5.00
CA LEU A 377 14.25 -13.66 6.24
C LEU A 377 14.70 -12.22 5.94
N GLN A 378 13.75 -11.31 5.86
CA GLN A 378 13.98 -9.96 5.35
C GLN A 378 14.05 -8.92 6.47
N ALA A 379 14.95 -7.98 6.32
CA ALA A 379 14.92 -6.71 7.04
C ALA A 379 14.54 -5.56 6.10
N TRP A 380 13.88 -4.55 6.66
CA TRP A 380 13.49 -3.32 5.99
C TRP A 380 13.81 -2.13 6.88
N ILE A 381 14.03 -0.96 6.28
CA ILE A 381 14.21 0.29 7.00
C ILE A 381 13.43 1.43 6.36
N SER A 382 12.71 2.17 7.18
CA SER A 382 12.13 3.49 6.89
C SER A 382 13.07 4.55 7.42
N GLY A 383 13.49 5.51 6.60
CA GLY A 383 14.54 6.46 6.95
C GLY A 383 15.96 5.90 6.79
N PRO A 384 16.96 6.36 7.59
CA PRO A 384 16.82 7.32 8.68
C PRO A 384 16.45 8.74 8.24
N SER A 385 15.73 9.46 9.10
CA SER A 385 15.48 10.89 8.89
C SER A 385 16.66 11.75 9.33
N GLU A 386 16.65 13.02 8.93
CA GLU A 386 17.62 14.03 9.41
C GLU A 386 17.56 14.20 10.94
N ASP A 387 16.37 13.99 11.54
CA ASP A 387 16.15 14.03 12.98
C ASP A 387 16.62 12.75 13.70
N SER A 388 17.38 11.91 13.00
CA SER A 388 17.97 10.69 13.56
C SER A 388 16.93 9.71 14.12
N ARG A 389 15.85 9.48 13.40
CA ARG A 389 14.83 8.46 13.64
C ARG A 389 14.82 7.46 12.48
N ALA A 390 14.58 6.19 12.77
CA ALA A 390 14.34 5.15 11.78
C ALA A 390 13.29 4.17 12.29
N VAL A 391 12.58 3.51 11.37
CA VAL A 391 11.71 2.37 11.71
C VAL A 391 12.26 1.15 10.99
N VAL A 392 12.40 0.05 11.71
CA VAL A 392 12.96 -1.21 11.19
C VAL A 392 11.91 -2.31 11.30
N VAL A 393 11.70 -3.03 10.20
CA VAL A 393 10.94 -4.28 10.19
C VAL A 393 11.91 -5.43 9.99
N ILE A 394 11.76 -6.48 10.79
CA ILE A 394 12.46 -7.75 10.60
C ILE A 394 11.39 -8.84 10.55
N ALA A 395 11.45 -9.71 9.54
CA ALA A 395 10.40 -10.69 9.27
C ALA A 395 10.96 -12.05 8.86
N ASN A 396 10.22 -13.09 9.23
CA ASN A 396 10.31 -14.43 8.66
C ASN A 396 8.95 -14.73 7.97
N TYR A 397 8.89 -14.63 6.66
CA TYR A 397 7.64 -14.86 5.90
C TYR A 397 7.27 -16.34 5.76
N GLY A 398 8.11 -17.25 6.29
CA GLY A 398 7.96 -18.69 6.07
C GLY A 398 8.36 -19.12 4.66
N PRO A 399 8.24 -20.43 4.36
CA PRO A 399 8.53 -20.96 3.04
C PRO A 399 7.59 -20.39 1.97
N ASP A 400 8.09 -20.22 0.76
CA ASP A 400 7.31 -19.75 -0.39
C ASP A 400 6.14 -20.71 -0.67
N GLN A 401 4.93 -20.17 -0.68
CA GLN A 401 3.71 -20.91 -0.98
C GLN A 401 3.34 -20.90 -2.48
N GLY A 402 4.28 -20.47 -3.35
CA GLY A 402 4.18 -20.60 -4.80
C GLY A 402 3.63 -19.38 -5.54
N GLN A 403 3.59 -18.21 -4.91
CA GLN A 403 3.32 -16.91 -5.55
C GLN A 403 4.27 -15.80 -5.10
N GLY A 404 5.04 -16.02 -4.04
CA GLY A 404 5.82 -15.00 -3.38
C GLY A 404 7.14 -14.64 -4.05
N GLY A 405 7.58 -15.39 -5.05
CA GLY A 405 8.86 -15.15 -5.70
C GLY A 405 10.08 -15.35 -4.79
N PHE A 406 9.90 -15.94 -3.60
CA PHE A 406 11.00 -16.17 -2.63
C PHE A 406 11.86 -17.37 -3.03
N ASN A 407 11.23 -18.39 -3.55
CA ASN A 407 11.86 -19.67 -3.93
C ASN A 407 12.69 -20.29 -2.79
N THR A 408 12.14 -20.28 -1.57
CA THR A 408 12.81 -20.75 -0.37
C THR A 408 11.96 -21.78 0.36
N SER A 409 12.62 -22.57 1.21
CA SER A 409 11.98 -23.69 1.90
C SER A 409 12.35 -23.78 3.39
N LEU A 410 12.94 -22.71 3.98
CA LEU A 410 13.26 -22.71 5.41
C LEU A 410 11.96 -22.81 6.22
N ARG A 411 11.90 -23.79 7.12
CA ARG A 411 10.72 -24.05 7.95
C ARG A 411 10.98 -23.75 9.41
N GLY A 412 9.88 -23.42 10.11
CA GLY A 412 9.90 -23.17 11.53
C GLY A 412 10.56 -21.84 11.93
N PRO A 413 10.81 -21.66 13.21
CA PRO A 413 11.44 -20.45 13.73
C PRO A 413 12.86 -20.27 13.20
N GLN A 414 13.18 -19.03 12.78
CA GLN A 414 14.49 -18.65 12.26
C GLN A 414 15.06 -17.49 13.06
N GLN A 415 16.35 -17.55 13.34
CA GLN A 415 17.09 -16.43 13.92
C GLN A 415 17.43 -15.44 12.80
N VAL A 416 16.79 -14.28 12.79
CA VAL A 416 17.06 -13.22 11.82
C VAL A 416 17.94 -12.16 12.47
N THR A 417 19.11 -11.92 11.89
CA THR A 417 20.08 -10.93 12.39
C THR A 417 20.33 -9.90 11.29
N VAL A 418 20.18 -8.61 11.63
CA VAL A 418 20.51 -7.50 10.75
C VAL A 418 21.53 -6.58 11.42
N SER A 419 22.60 -6.26 10.71
CA SER A 419 23.64 -5.36 11.19
C SER A 419 23.30 -3.89 10.88
N TRP A 420 23.95 -2.95 11.59
CA TRP A 420 23.86 -1.54 11.23
C TRP A 420 24.38 -1.26 9.83
N THR A 421 25.37 -2.03 9.37
CA THR A 421 25.86 -1.95 7.98
C THR A 421 24.78 -2.35 6.98
N ASP A 422 24.03 -3.44 7.23
CA ASP A 422 22.92 -3.87 6.39
C ASP A 422 21.82 -2.78 6.33
N LEU A 423 21.52 -2.15 7.47
CA LEU A 423 20.54 -1.08 7.57
C LEU A 423 21.02 0.28 7.02
N GLY A 424 22.33 0.44 6.80
CA GLY A 424 22.92 1.71 6.38
C GLY A 424 22.92 2.79 7.46
N ILE A 425 22.98 2.39 8.73
CA ILE A 425 23.04 3.28 9.90
C ILE A 425 24.33 3.05 10.69
N SER A 426 24.65 3.94 11.60
CA SER A 426 25.81 3.84 12.48
C SER A 426 25.53 4.50 13.83
N GLY A 427 26.40 4.27 14.80
CA GLY A 427 26.27 4.83 16.14
C GLY A 427 25.26 4.09 17.02
N CYS A 428 24.85 4.72 18.09
CA CYS A 428 24.01 4.14 19.13
C CYS A 428 22.56 4.52 18.96
N TRP A 429 21.68 3.54 18.99
CA TRP A 429 20.24 3.72 18.82
C TRP A 429 19.48 3.11 19.99
N GLN A 430 18.53 3.84 20.53
CA GLN A 430 17.51 3.27 21.40
C GLN A 430 16.48 2.57 20.54
N VAL A 431 16.18 1.31 20.86
CA VAL A 431 15.25 0.45 20.12
C VAL A 431 14.01 0.22 20.95
N ARG A 432 12.84 0.53 20.42
CA ARG A 432 11.53 0.29 21.02
C ARG A 432 10.73 -0.63 20.10
N ASN A 433 10.12 -1.65 20.65
CA ASN A 433 9.15 -2.48 19.93
C ASN A 433 7.80 -1.76 19.88
N ALA A 434 7.34 -1.43 18.70
CA ALA A 434 6.10 -0.66 18.55
C ALA A 434 4.84 -1.46 18.91
N TRP A 435 4.86 -2.78 18.77
CA TRP A 435 3.71 -3.62 19.11
C TRP A 435 3.49 -3.78 20.61
N THR A 436 4.58 -3.86 21.39
CA THR A 436 4.52 -4.03 22.85
C THR A 436 4.74 -2.74 23.61
N ASP A 437 5.19 -1.69 22.93
CA ASP A 437 5.64 -0.40 23.49
C ASP A 437 6.84 -0.53 24.47
N GLU A 438 7.55 -1.64 24.44
CA GLU A 438 8.68 -1.92 25.31
C GLU A 438 9.99 -1.41 24.71
N ILE A 439 10.86 -0.85 25.58
CA ILE A 439 12.22 -0.48 25.21
C ILE A 439 13.08 -1.74 25.27
N GLU A 440 13.54 -2.21 24.11
CA GLU A 440 14.41 -3.37 23.98
C GLU A 440 15.86 -3.07 24.41
N GLY A 441 16.23 -1.80 24.43
CA GLY A 441 17.54 -1.33 24.88
C GLY A 441 18.21 -0.36 23.94
N ARG A 442 19.52 -0.17 24.17
CA ARG A 442 20.40 0.61 23.27
C ARG A 442 21.33 -0.34 22.55
N MET A 443 21.43 -0.18 21.24
CA MET A 443 22.19 -1.06 20.35
C MET A 443 23.07 -0.22 19.42
N ASP A 444 24.22 -0.76 19.00
CA ASP A 444 25.20 -0.04 18.18
C ASP A 444 25.79 -0.86 17.02
N THR A 445 25.41 -2.13 16.89
CA THR A 445 26.00 -3.02 15.87
C THR A 445 24.98 -3.83 15.10
N LYS A 446 24.00 -4.42 15.77
CA LYS A 446 23.03 -5.35 15.17
C LYS A 446 21.80 -5.54 16.03
N ILE A 447 20.72 -6.02 15.38
CA ILE A 447 19.52 -6.56 16.02
C ILE A 447 19.42 -8.04 15.62
N SER A 448 19.03 -8.89 16.57
CA SER A 448 18.87 -10.32 16.33
C SER A 448 17.61 -10.82 17.03
N VAL A 449 16.66 -11.36 16.27
CA VAL A 449 15.36 -11.82 16.75
C VAL A 449 15.07 -13.23 16.26
N LEU A 450 14.41 -14.04 17.09
CA LEU A 450 13.91 -15.35 16.71
C LEU A 450 12.44 -15.20 16.30
N LEU A 451 12.11 -15.50 15.05
CA LEU A 451 10.79 -15.30 14.46
C LEU A 451 10.22 -16.61 13.91
N GLY A 452 8.99 -16.92 14.25
CA GLY A 452 8.19 -17.99 13.65
C GLY A 452 7.82 -17.70 12.19
N GLU A 453 7.25 -18.67 11.49
CA GLU A 453 6.76 -18.49 10.13
C GLU A 453 5.59 -17.49 10.10
N GLY A 454 5.66 -16.50 9.22
CA GLY A 454 4.67 -15.42 9.10
C GLY A 454 4.81 -14.32 10.16
N GLU A 455 5.85 -14.35 11.00
CA GLU A 455 6.06 -13.40 12.09
C GLU A 455 6.99 -12.24 11.67
N SER A 456 6.71 -11.08 12.23
CA SER A 456 7.56 -9.88 12.10
C SER A 456 7.60 -9.07 13.38
N VAL A 457 8.65 -8.24 13.51
CA VAL A 457 8.74 -7.17 14.52
C VAL A 457 8.78 -5.81 13.83
N LEU A 458 8.21 -4.82 14.51
CA LEU A 458 8.22 -3.41 14.11
C LEU A 458 8.93 -2.61 15.18
N LEU A 459 10.09 -2.06 14.85
CA LEU A 459 11.00 -1.42 15.79
C LEU A 459 11.12 0.08 15.44
N ASP A 460 10.88 0.93 16.43
CA ASP A 460 11.10 2.38 16.36
C ASP A 460 12.48 2.68 16.95
N LEU A 461 13.36 3.26 16.17
CA LEU A 461 14.75 3.54 16.50
C LEU A 461 14.96 5.05 16.64
N THR A 462 15.51 5.47 17.79
CA THR A 462 15.92 6.86 18.03
C THR A 462 17.43 6.91 18.26
N TYR A 463 18.14 7.75 17.50
CA TYR A 463 19.57 7.94 17.65
C TYR A 463 19.90 8.60 19.00
N VAL A 464 20.85 8.06 19.75
CA VAL A 464 21.22 8.57 21.07
C VAL A 464 22.68 8.97 21.19
N GLY A 465 23.45 8.92 20.13
CA GLY A 465 24.83 9.41 20.08
C GLY A 465 25.82 8.49 19.38
N LEU A 466 27.06 8.97 19.27
CA LEU A 466 28.17 8.15 18.79
C LEU A 466 28.51 7.11 19.87
N SER A 467 28.83 5.89 19.46
CA SER A 467 29.43 4.90 20.36
C SER A 467 30.78 5.49 20.85
N SER A 468 30.92 5.70 22.14
CA SER A 468 32.13 6.19 22.73
C SER A 468 33.14 5.05 22.74
N GLY A 469 33.78 4.73 21.63
CA GLY A 469 35.03 3.92 21.46
C GLY A 469 35.37 2.72 22.37
N VAL A 470 34.55 2.42 23.35
CA VAL A 470 34.67 1.33 24.32
C VAL A 470 33.34 0.57 24.30
N GLY A 471 32.99 -0.06 23.16
CA GLY A 471 32.10 -1.22 23.05
C GLY A 471 30.75 -1.24 23.80
N THR A 472 30.26 -0.12 24.32
CA THR A 472 28.97 -0.06 25.00
C THR A 472 28.27 1.27 24.77
N CYS A 473 27.11 1.23 24.15
CA CYS A 473 26.06 2.26 24.28
C CYS A 473 25.60 2.36 25.76
N GLY A 474 26.45 2.69 26.68
CA GLY A 474 26.19 2.82 28.13
C GLY A 474 24.97 2.03 28.63
N PHE A 475 25.22 0.94 29.33
CA PHE A 475 24.37 -0.08 29.95
C PHE A 475 24.02 -1.29 29.07
N ALA A 476 24.66 -2.41 29.45
CA ALA A 476 24.31 -3.74 28.99
C ALA A 476 22.87 -4.05 29.43
N VAL A 477 22.00 -4.17 28.46
CA VAL A 477 20.72 -4.82 28.69
C VAL A 477 20.95 -6.33 28.67
N ARG A 478 20.38 -7.01 29.65
CA ARG A 478 20.38 -8.46 29.79
C ARG A 478 20.06 -9.09 28.42
N ALA A 479 20.83 -10.12 28.07
CA ALA A 479 20.43 -11.09 27.04
C ALA A 479 19.11 -11.75 27.51
N GLY A 480 18.04 -11.02 27.38
CA GLY A 480 16.68 -11.46 27.60
C GLY A 480 16.22 -12.15 26.32
N LYS A 481 15.85 -13.41 26.45
CA LYS A 481 15.15 -14.15 25.42
C LYS A 481 14.00 -13.28 24.89
N PHE A 482 14.05 -12.89 23.63
CA PHE A 482 12.85 -12.52 22.89
C PHE A 482 11.94 -13.75 22.88
N MET A 483 11.10 -13.87 23.88
CA MET A 483 9.97 -14.79 23.86
C MET A 483 8.75 -13.96 23.53
N SER A 484 8.23 -14.12 22.35
CA SER A 484 6.85 -13.75 22.05
C SER A 484 5.92 -14.57 22.96
N ARG A 485 5.58 -14.00 24.12
CA ARG A 485 4.52 -14.56 24.96
C ARG A 485 3.19 -13.94 24.57
N PHE A 486 2.57 -14.48 23.54
CA PHE A 486 1.12 -14.42 23.45
C PHE A 486 0.54 -15.49 24.37
N LEU A 487 0.29 -15.14 25.62
CA LEU A 487 -0.57 -15.91 26.50
C LEU A 487 -2.02 -15.51 26.17
N PHE A 488 -2.65 -16.21 25.24
CA PHE A 488 -4.07 -16.33 25.25
C PHE A 488 -4.43 -17.29 26.41
N GLN A 489 -4.90 -16.75 27.52
CA GLN A 489 -5.62 -17.55 28.51
C GLN A 489 -6.92 -18.01 27.87
N THR A 490 -7.04 -19.28 27.59
CA THR A 490 -8.34 -19.93 27.35
C THR A 490 -9.15 -19.81 28.63
N PRO A 491 -10.40 -19.30 28.59
CA PRO A 491 -11.30 -19.42 29.72
C PRO A 491 -11.68 -20.89 29.85
N GLY A 492 -11.53 -21.45 31.04
CA GLY A 492 -12.05 -22.76 31.43
C GLY A 492 -13.57 -22.75 31.60
#